data_23ec8455f2a2bb502abc89cf886a5b44
#
_entry.id   23ec8455f2a2bb502abc89cf886a5b44
#
_cell.length_a   1.000
_cell.length_b   1.000
_cell.length_c   1.000
_cell.angle_alpha   90.00
_cell.angle_beta   90.00
_cell.angle_gamma   90.00
#
_symmetry.space_group_name_H-M   'P 1'
#
loop_
_entity.id
_entity.type
_entity.pdbx_description
1 polymer ?
#
loop_
_entity_poly.entity_id
_entity_poly.type
_entity_poly.pdbx_seq_one_letter_code
_entity_poly.pdbx_strand_id
1 'polypeptide(L)'
;MTEDIQLRLVRALPFEGNTAWNYRGICDVHHTIYYILAGDGHIRTEKGALDLEPGRVYLISRGLPHDLWCDTHIRKTYMDFHVELFPGCDALAEAGEVRSLPAGREACQRIFDAAQRKTLRDRTFLRGQLLTAVAAFMPDNLPGISPAMQPFLPIVEEMRRNLSASIRREEIAARYGWNPSSFSRAFRRAFGCGFKQYQERLLTERIAEELLVSNKTLQTIAEGYGFCDAYYLSAFFKRTMGTSPAIYRKQHER
;
A
#
# COMPACT_ATOMS: atom_id res chain seq x y z
N MET A 1 14.41 -21.24 6.60
CA MET A 1 13.81 -20.15 5.81
C MET A 1 13.86 -18.93 6.71
N THR A 2 14.56 -17.89 6.30
CA THR A 2 14.61 -16.62 7.03
C THR A 2 13.20 -16.02 7.00
N GLU A 3 12.63 -15.79 8.18
CA GLU A 3 11.34 -15.14 8.38
C GLU A 3 11.48 -13.63 8.18
N ASP A 4 12.06 -13.22 7.05
CA ASP A 4 12.25 -11.81 6.75
C ASP A 4 10.96 -11.24 6.16
N ILE A 5 10.42 -10.23 6.84
CA ILE A 5 9.30 -9.46 6.30
C ILE A 5 9.70 -8.79 4.98
N GLN A 6 8.79 -8.80 4.01
CA GLN A 6 8.96 -8.05 2.77
C GLN A 6 8.38 -6.65 2.97
N LEU A 7 9.25 -5.68 3.25
CA LEU A 7 8.87 -4.26 3.37
C LEU A 7 9.27 -3.52 2.10
N ARG A 8 8.30 -2.90 1.45
CA ARG A 8 8.50 -2.11 0.24
C ARG A 8 8.00 -0.68 0.44
N LEU A 9 8.93 0.25 0.58
CA LEU A 9 8.63 1.67 0.60
C LEU A 9 8.28 2.15 -0.82
N VAL A 10 7.07 2.68 -1.01
CA VAL A 10 6.58 3.26 -2.26
C VAL A 10 7.12 4.68 -2.41
N ARG A 11 6.89 5.53 -1.41
CA ARG A 11 7.42 6.89 -1.34
C ARG A 11 7.52 7.39 0.10
N ALA A 12 8.42 8.34 0.31
CA ALA A 12 8.55 9.08 1.57
C ALA A 12 8.74 10.56 1.21
N LEU A 13 7.78 11.39 1.55
CA LEU A 13 7.74 12.79 1.14
C LEU A 13 7.39 13.71 2.32
N PRO A 14 8.05 14.89 2.41
CA PRO A 14 7.61 15.95 3.29
C PRO A 14 6.35 16.58 2.72
N PHE A 15 5.50 17.09 3.57
CA PHE A 15 4.28 17.77 3.18
C PHE A 15 4.03 18.97 4.10
N GLU A 16 3.75 20.10 3.49
CA GLU A 16 3.23 21.31 4.14
C GLU A 16 1.94 21.72 3.45
N GLY A 17 0.86 21.82 4.19
CA GLY A 17 -0.46 22.15 3.68
C GLY A 17 -1.17 23.19 4.53
N ASN A 18 -2.22 23.76 3.97
CA ASN A 18 -3.16 24.67 4.62
C ASN A 18 -4.58 24.12 4.50
N THR A 19 -5.60 24.91 4.75
CA THR A 19 -7.02 24.53 4.69
C THR A 19 -7.47 23.90 3.35
N ALA A 20 -6.69 24.06 2.27
CA ALA A 20 -6.92 23.36 1.00
C ALA A 20 -6.58 21.86 1.08
N TRP A 21 -5.85 21.42 2.13
CA TRP A 21 -5.66 20.02 2.45
C TRP A 21 -6.95 19.46 3.06
N ASN A 22 -7.88 19.14 2.18
CA ASN A 22 -9.21 18.65 2.53
C ASN A 22 -9.60 17.57 1.51
N TYR A 23 -9.56 16.32 1.94
CA TYR A 23 -9.78 15.15 1.11
C TYR A 23 -10.88 14.29 1.70
N ARG A 24 -11.78 13.79 0.86
CA ARG A 24 -12.91 12.97 1.25
C ARG A 24 -12.85 11.61 0.59
N GLY A 25 -13.22 10.58 1.36
CA GLY A 25 -13.39 9.22 0.86
C GLY A 25 -12.10 8.62 0.30
N ILE A 26 -10.94 8.93 0.89
CA ILE A 26 -9.68 8.31 0.51
C ILE A 26 -9.72 6.84 0.92
N CYS A 27 -9.27 5.96 0.03
CA CYS A 27 -9.12 4.54 0.32
C CYS A 27 -7.93 4.01 -0.47
N ASP A 28 -6.78 3.87 0.17
CA ASP A 28 -5.52 3.53 -0.49
C ASP A 28 -5.23 2.03 -0.47
N VAL A 29 -4.50 1.55 -1.48
CA VAL A 29 -4.05 0.14 -1.60
C VAL A 29 -2.78 -0.15 -0.81
N HIS A 30 -2.14 0.87 -0.28
CA HIS A 30 -0.92 0.81 0.53
C HIS A 30 -1.23 1.28 1.96
N HIS A 31 -0.35 0.91 2.90
CA HIS A 31 -0.35 1.53 4.22
C HIS A 31 0.32 2.89 4.14
N THR A 32 -0.12 3.81 4.96
CA THR A 32 0.51 5.12 5.09
C THR A 32 0.90 5.37 6.55
N ILE A 33 2.14 5.84 6.76
CA ILE A 33 2.58 6.39 8.05
C ILE A 33 2.70 7.89 7.93
N TYR A 34 2.12 8.62 8.89
CA TYR A 34 2.29 10.06 9.08
C TYR A 34 3.13 10.35 10.31
N TYR A 35 4.26 11.05 10.16
CA TYR A 35 4.98 11.69 11.25
C TYR A 35 4.57 13.15 11.30
N ILE A 36 3.83 13.55 12.34
CA ILE A 36 3.29 14.90 12.45
C ILE A 36 4.32 15.81 13.13
N LEU A 37 4.74 16.85 12.41
CA LEU A 37 5.72 17.82 12.90
C LEU A 37 5.04 19.01 13.56
N ALA A 38 4.01 19.58 12.93
CA ALA A 38 3.28 20.76 13.41
C ALA A 38 1.88 20.85 12.77
N GLY A 39 1.01 21.67 13.36
CA GLY A 39 -0.32 22.01 12.83
C GLY A 39 -1.45 21.28 13.52
N ASP A 40 -2.63 21.39 12.92
CA ASP A 40 -3.93 20.99 13.43
C ASP A 40 -4.67 20.08 12.44
N GLY A 41 -3.97 19.05 11.97
CA GLY A 41 -4.55 18.07 11.06
C GLY A 41 -5.54 17.11 11.74
N HIS A 42 -6.49 16.61 10.97
CA HIS A 42 -7.51 15.69 11.42
C HIS A 42 -7.68 14.52 10.44
N ILE A 43 -8.07 13.39 10.96
CA ILE A 43 -8.51 12.23 10.19
C ILE A 43 -9.87 11.75 10.70
N ARG A 44 -10.79 11.42 9.80
CA ARG A 44 -12.09 10.83 10.13
C ARG A 44 -12.24 9.49 9.44
N THR A 45 -12.66 8.50 10.19
CA THR A 45 -13.09 7.18 9.70
C THR A 45 -14.54 6.93 10.12
N GLU A 46 -15.09 5.78 9.80
CA GLU A 46 -16.40 5.36 10.32
C GLU A 46 -16.45 5.25 11.86
N LYS A 47 -15.29 5.09 12.52
CA LYS A 47 -15.17 5.05 13.99
C LYS A 47 -15.15 6.43 14.65
N GLY A 48 -15.09 7.51 13.87
CA GLY A 48 -15.07 8.90 14.36
C GLY A 48 -13.87 9.70 13.84
N ALA A 49 -13.73 10.91 14.36
CA ALA A 49 -12.63 11.81 14.05
C ALA A 49 -11.53 11.73 15.12
N LEU A 50 -10.28 11.89 14.67
CA LEU A 50 -9.08 11.90 15.50
C LEU A 50 -8.20 13.07 15.09
N ASP A 51 -7.63 13.77 16.07
CA ASP A 51 -6.66 14.84 15.84
C ASP A 51 -5.26 14.26 15.58
N LEU A 52 -4.57 14.84 14.62
CA LEU A 52 -3.19 14.46 14.27
C LEU A 52 -2.21 15.33 15.06
N GLU A 53 -1.83 14.88 16.25
CA GLU A 53 -1.03 15.64 17.21
C GLU A 53 0.45 15.71 16.79
N PRO A 54 1.10 16.90 16.87
CA PRO A 54 2.54 17.04 16.67
C PRO A 54 3.38 16.15 17.61
N GLY A 55 4.40 15.51 17.08
CA GLY A 55 5.28 14.59 17.82
C GLY A 55 4.77 13.15 17.91
N ARG A 56 3.72 12.82 17.17
CA ARG A 56 3.20 11.45 17.05
C ARG A 56 3.40 10.88 15.65
N VAL A 57 3.42 9.57 15.59
CA VAL A 57 3.36 8.79 14.35
C VAL A 57 2.00 8.08 14.28
N TYR A 58 1.37 8.14 13.11
CA TYR A 58 0.06 7.53 12.83
C TYR A 58 0.19 6.51 11.71
N LEU A 59 -0.35 5.31 11.93
CA LEU A 59 -0.52 4.29 10.90
C LEU A 59 -1.96 4.35 10.39
N ILE A 60 -2.11 4.53 9.09
CA ILE A 60 -3.37 4.40 8.35
C ILE A 60 -3.25 3.13 7.52
N SER A 61 -4.08 2.14 7.84
CA SER A 61 -4.02 0.85 7.15
C SER A 61 -4.59 0.94 5.75
N ARG A 62 -4.02 0.16 4.83
CA ARG A 62 -4.56 0.03 3.47
C ARG A 62 -6.03 -0.39 3.51
N GLY A 63 -6.80 0.09 2.56
CA GLY A 63 -8.22 -0.23 2.45
C GLY A 63 -9.12 0.41 3.50
N LEU A 64 -8.58 1.27 4.38
CA LEU A 64 -9.37 2.02 5.37
C LEU A 64 -9.93 3.30 4.75
N PRO A 65 -11.26 3.41 4.52
CA PRO A 65 -11.87 4.66 4.04
C PRO A 65 -11.73 5.76 5.09
N HIS A 66 -11.24 6.93 4.68
CA HIS A 66 -11.06 8.05 5.59
C HIS A 66 -11.13 9.42 4.88
N ASP A 67 -11.43 10.44 5.67
CA ASP A 67 -11.33 11.85 5.30
C ASP A 67 -10.13 12.48 6.00
N LEU A 68 -9.51 13.47 5.37
CA LEU A 68 -8.38 14.24 5.91
C LEU A 68 -8.64 15.74 5.73
N TRP A 69 -8.36 16.55 6.77
CA TRP A 69 -8.39 18.02 6.67
C TRP A 69 -7.49 18.66 7.73
N CYS A 70 -7.24 19.94 7.61
CA CYS A 70 -6.70 20.78 8.69
C CYS A 70 -7.45 22.12 8.77
N ASP A 71 -7.48 22.69 9.94
CA ASP A 71 -8.21 23.95 10.20
C ASP A 71 -7.38 25.18 9.85
N THR A 72 -6.06 25.11 10.01
CA THR A 72 -5.13 26.20 9.64
C THR A 72 -3.98 25.69 8.76
N HIS A 73 -3.16 24.80 9.28
CA HIS A 73 -2.02 24.24 8.55
C HIS A 73 -1.62 22.86 9.08
N ILE A 74 -0.86 22.13 8.30
CA ILE A 74 -0.22 20.88 8.72
C ILE A 74 1.17 20.75 8.11
N ARG A 75 2.14 20.31 8.93
CA ARG A 75 3.48 19.89 8.49
C ARG A 75 3.71 18.46 8.94
N LYS A 76 3.98 17.58 7.98
CA LYS A 76 4.18 16.15 8.24
C LYS A 76 5.14 15.53 7.22
N THR A 77 5.68 14.37 7.56
CA THR A 77 6.23 13.43 6.58
C THR A 77 5.24 12.29 6.43
N TYR A 78 4.95 11.89 5.20
CA TYR A 78 4.20 10.67 4.94
C TYR A 78 5.04 9.65 4.20
N MET A 79 4.82 8.37 4.54
CA MET A 79 5.48 7.23 3.93
C MET A 79 4.42 6.22 3.52
N ASP A 80 4.30 5.98 2.21
CA ASP A 80 3.42 4.97 1.65
C ASP A 80 4.22 3.68 1.43
N PHE A 81 3.68 2.54 1.87
CA PHE A 81 4.42 1.28 1.87
C PHE A 81 3.51 0.05 1.82
N HIS A 82 4.11 -1.08 1.45
CA HIS A 82 3.54 -2.41 1.62
C HIS A 82 4.42 -3.22 2.56
N VAL A 83 3.79 -4.05 3.37
CA VAL A 83 4.49 -4.98 4.27
C VAL A 83 3.81 -6.33 4.24
N GLU A 84 4.58 -7.39 4.00
CA GLU A 84 4.09 -8.75 3.95
C GLU A 84 5.02 -9.67 4.72
N LEU A 85 4.45 -10.61 5.43
CA LEU A 85 5.17 -11.72 6.08
C LEU A 85 5.62 -12.76 5.05
N PHE A 86 4.77 -13.00 4.08
CA PHE A 86 4.97 -13.86 2.93
C PHE A 86 3.98 -13.43 1.84
N PRO A 87 4.17 -13.87 0.58
CA PRO A 87 3.32 -13.46 -0.53
C PRO A 87 1.83 -13.58 -0.23
N GLY A 88 1.14 -12.43 -0.22
CA GLY A 88 -0.30 -12.34 0.03
C GLY A 88 -0.72 -12.24 1.49
N CYS A 89 0.20 -12.28 2.45
CA CYS A 89 -0.08 -12.09 3.86
C CYS A 89 0.45 -10.73 4.32
N ASP A 90 -0.44 -9.77 4.42
CA ASP A 90 -0.17 -8.44 4.93
C ASP A 90 0.02 -8.50 6.46
N ALA A 91 1.18 -8.02 6.92
CA ALA A 91 1.52 -8.03 8.35
C ALA A 91 0.66 -7.08 9.21
N LEU A 92 -0.04 -6.14 8.57
CA LEU A 92 -0.84 -5.10 9.23
C LEU A 92 -2.33 -5.15 8.81
N ALA A 93 -2.78 -6.23 8.15
CA ALA A 93 -4.13 -6.34 7.56
C ALA A 93 -5.28 -6.19 8.59
N GLU A 94 -5.07 -6.61 9.82
CA GLU A 94 -6.11 -6.59 10.87
C GLU A 94 -6.29 -5.21 11.51
N ALA A 95 -5.50 -4.23 11.09
CA ALA A 95 -5.50 -2.92 11.74
C ALA A 95 -6.73 -2.06 11.50
N GLY A 96 -7.73 -2.41 10.78
CA GLY A 96 -9.05 -1.77 10.52
C GLY A 96 -9.36 -0.40 11.16
N GLU A 97 -8.34 0.33 11.65
CA GLU A 97 -8.41 1.61 12.34
C GLU A 97 -7.10 2.39 12.21
N VAL A 98 -7.16 3.67 12.51
CA VAL A 98 -5.97 4.52 12.65
C VAL A 98 -5.34 4.25 14.01
N ARG A 99 -4.06 3.89 14.02
CA ARG A 99 -3.27 3.68 15.24
C ARG A 99 -2.20 4.74 15.38
N SER A 100 -1.84 5.11 16.60
CA SER A 100 -0.81 6.10 16.83
C SER A 100 0.11 5.76 17.99
N LEU A 101 1.37 6.20 17.89
CA LEU A 101 2.40 6.05 18.91
C LEU A 101 3.15 7.38 19.10
N PRO A 102 3.71 7.65 20.30
CA PRO A 102 4.64 8.75 20.47
C PRO A 102 5.88 8.57 19.59
N ALA A 103 6.31 9.64 18.92
CA ALA A 103 7.56 9.65 18.13
C ALA A 103 8.56 10.70 18.65
N GLY A 104 8.06 11.76 19.27
CA GLY A 104 8.83 12.93 19.69
C GLY A 104 9.00 13.93 18.54
N ARG A 105 8.89 15.23 18.87
CA ARG A 105 8.98 16.32 17.87
C ARG A 105 10.33 16.36 17.16
N GLU A 106 11.43 16.11 17.90
CA GLU A 106 12.77 16.10 17.32
C GLU A 106 12.95 14.97 16.28
N ALA A 107 12.40 13.78 16.53
CA ALA A 107 12.41 12.69 15.56
C ALA A 107 11.58 13.04 14.32
N CYS A 108 10.39 13.63 14.50
CA CYS A 108 9.55 14.09 13.38
C CYS A 108 10.29 15.16 12.54
N GLN A 109 11.02 16.10 13.18
CA GLN A 109 11.82 17.10 12.48
C GLN A 109 12.94 16.46 11.66
N ARG A 110 13.72 15.55 12.24
CA ARG A 110 14.80 14.84 11.53
C ARG A 110 14.29 14.04 10.33
N ILE A 111 13.13 13.40 10.48
CA ILE A 111 12.48 12.64 9.40
C ILE A 111 12.03 13.59 8.29
N PHE A 112 11.44 14.73 8.65
CA PHE A 112 11.00 15.76 7.70
C PHE A 112 12.18 16.32 6.89
N ASP A 113 13.26 16.69 7.57
CA ASP A 113 14.48 17.21 6.92
C ASP A 113 15.12 16.17 5.97
N ALA A 114 15.16 14.90 6.38
CA ALA A 114 15.66 13.83 5.54
C ALA A 114 14.80 13.63 4.28
N ALA A 115 13.48 13.72 4.43
CA ALA A 115 12.55 13.62 3.30
C ALA A 115 12.70 14.79 2.30
N GLN A 116 13.10 15.98 2.78
CA GLN A 116 13.41 17.13 1.92
C GLN A 116 14.70 16.94 1.13
N ARG A 117 15.79 16.51 1.77
CA ARG A 117 17.14 16.43 1.17
C ARG A 117 17.28 15.33 0.11
N LYS A 118 16.57 14.22 0.25
CA LYS A 118 16.48 13.09 -0.73
C LYS A 118 17.83 12.44 -1.09
N THR A 119 18.90 12.60 -0.29
CA THR A 119 20.19 11.93 -0.55
C THR A 119 20.05 10.41 -0.35
N LEU A 120 21.03 9.62 -0.81
CA LEU A 120 21.03 8.17 -0.56
C LEU A 120 21.03 7.86 0.95
N ARG A 121 21.83 8.61 1.74
CA ARG A 121 21.86 8.51 3.19
C ARG A 121 20.49 8.78 3.80
N ASP A 122 19.82 9.86 3.38
CA ASP A 122 18.49 10.23 3.88
C ASP A 122 17.44 9.17 3.52
N ARG A 123 17.46 8.66 2.29
CA ARG A 123 16.57 7.55 1.88
C ARG A 123 16.80 6.29 2.70
N THR A 124 18.04 5.96 3.04
CA THR A 124 18.37 4.82 3.90
C THR A 124 17.87 5.06 5.32
N PHE A 125 18.06 6.27 5.85
CA PHE A 125 17.54 6.67 7.16
C PHE A 125 16.01 6.55 7.23
N LEU A 126 15.28 7.07 6.23
CA LEU A 126 13.81 6.99 6.15
C LEU A 126 13.31 5.54 6.10
N ARG A 127 14.01 4.65 5.39
CA ARG A 127 13.69 3.21 5.40
C ARG A 127 13.89 2.58 6.78
N GLY A 128 14.95 2.96 7.49
CA GLY A 128 15.17 2.53 8.86
C GLY A 128 14.05 3.01 9.80
N GLN A 129 13.62 4.27 9.69
CA GLN A 129 12.51 4.81 10.46
C GLN A 129 11.17 4.12 10.14
N LEU A 130 10.93 3.82 8.86
CA LEU A 130 9.75 3.05 8.47
C LEU A 130 9.77 1.64 9.08
N LEU A 131 10.90 0.94 9.01
CA LEU A 131 11.03 -0.41 9.58
C LEU A 131 10.78 -0.41 11.09
N THR A 132 11.35 0.57 11.80
CA THR A 132 11.13 0.77 13.25
C THR A 132 9.65 1.02 13.57
N ALA A 133 8.99 1.89 12.81
CA ALA A 133 7.57 2.17 13.02
C ALA A 133 6.70 0.96 12.70
N VAL A 134 6.97 0.25 11.60
CA VAL A 134 6.25 -0.99 11.24
C VAL A 134 6.37 -2.02 12.35
N ALA A 135 7.58 -2.26 12.87
CA ALA A 135 7.80 -3.18 13.98
C ALA A 135 6.98 -2.80 15.24
N ALA A 136 6.91 -1.49 15.55
CA ALA A 136 6.15 -1.00 16.70
C ALA A 136 4.62 -1.11 16.53
N PHE A 137 4.13 -1.16 15.30
CA PHE A 137 2.71 -1.34 14.98
C PHE A 137 2.31 -2.79 14.73
N MET A 138 3.28 -3.70 14.58
CA MET A 138 2.98 -5.12 14.39
C MET A 138 2.28 -5.74 15.59
N PRO A 139 1.31 -6.64 15.38
CA PRO A 139 0.74 -7.43 16.46
C PRO A 139 1.75 -8.48 16.97
N ASP A 140 1.66 -8.84 18.25
CA ASP A 140 2.54 -9.86 18.86
C ASP A 140 2.37 -11.25 18.23
N ASN A 141 1.16 -11.55 17.75
CA ASN A 141 0.81 -12.83 17.15
C ASN A 141 0.61 -12.65 15.64
N LEU A 142 1.64 -12.96 14.86
CA LEU A 142 1.59 -12.93 13.40
C LEU A 142 1.19 -14.32 12.85
N PRO A 143 0.36 -14.37 11.78
CA PRO A 143 0.02 -15.63 11.15
C PRO A 143 1.23 -16.26 10.46
N GLY A 144 1.47 -17.54 10.70
CA GLY A 144 2.46 -18.31 9.96
C GLY A 144 1.94 -18.76 8.59
N ILE A 145 2.88 -19.21 7.74
CA ILE A 145 2.53 -19.82 6.45
C ILE A 145 1.75 -21.12 6.74
N SER A 146 0.48 -21.15 6.38
CA SER A 146 -0.30 -22.39 6.53
C SER A 146 0.19 -23.47 5.56
N PRO A 147 0.12 -24.76 5.91
CA PRO A 147 0.46 -25.85 4.99
C PRO A 147 -0.30 -25.79 3.66
N ALA A 148 -1.53 -25.23 3.67
CA ALA A 148 -2.34 -25.05 2.47
C ALA A 148 -1.77 -24.02 1.50
N MET A 149 -0.97 -23.05 1.97
CA MET A 149 -0.36 -21.99 1.15
C MET A 149 0.96 -22.45 0.50
N GLN A 150 1.69 -23.34 1.14
CA GLN A 150 3.04 -23.74 0.68
C GLN A 150 3.12 -24.14 -0.80
N PRO A 151 2.20 -24.95 -1.36
CA PRO A 151 2.27 -25.32 -2.78
C PRO A 151 2.08 -24.14 -3.74
N PHE A 152 1.53 -23.04 -3.27
CA PHE A 152 1.23 -21.85 -4.07
C PHE A 152 2.28 -20.74 -3.98
N LEU A 153 3.21 -20.80 -3.03
CA LEU A 153 4.24 -19.76 -2.87
C LEU A 153 5.05 -19.53 -4.16
N PRO A 154 5.57 -20.56 -4.85
CA PRO A 154 6.28 -20.37 -6.12
C PRO A 154 5.40 -19.74 -7.20
N ILE A 155 4.11 -20.10 -7.23
CA ILE A 155 3.13 -19.57 -8.19
C ILE A 155 2.92 -18.07 -7.96
N VAL A 156 2.72 -17.69 -6.71
CA VAL A 156 2.51 -16.28 -6.33
C VAL A 156 3.76 -15.45 -6.57
N GLU A 157 4.94 -15.98 -6.31
CA GLU A 157 6.20 -15.31 -6.63
C GLU A 157 6.41 -15.12 -8.14
N GLU A 158 6.09 -16.14 -8.95
CA GLU A 158 6.12 -16.01 -10.42
C GLU A 158 5.14 -14.95 -10.90
N MET A 159 3.91 -14.96 -10.39
CA MET A 159 2.91 -13.95 -10.70
C MET A 159 3.39 -12.53 -10.37
N ARG A 160 4.09 -12.34 -9.26
CA ARG A 160 4.61 -11.04 -8.84
C ARG A 160 5.74 -10.54 -9.72
N ARG A 161 6.61 -11.45 -10.16
CA ARG A 161 7.72 -11.11 -11.06
C ARG A 161 7.25 -10.77 -12.46
N ASN A 162 6.23 -11.49 -12.96
CA ASN A 162 5.72 -11.39 -14.32
C ASN A 162 4.24 -10.93 -14.34
N LEU A 163 3.91 -9.94 -13.51
CA LEU A 163 2.53 -9.52 -13.30
C LEU A 163 1.91 -8.97 -14.58
N SER A 164 0.84 -9.60 -15.07
CA SER A 164 0.11 -9.20 -16.27
C SER A 164 -1.37 -9.54 -16.16
N ALA A 165 -2.22 -8.71 -16.77
CA ALA A 165 -3.65 -8.95 -16.91
C ALA A 165 -3.96 -10.16 -17.81
N SER A 166 -3.02 -10.53 -18.68
CA SER A 166 -3.14 -11.65 -19.62
C SER A 166 -2.91 -13.02 -19.02
N ILE A 167 -2.38 -13.11 -17.77
CA ILE A 167 -2.14 -14.41 -17.10
C ILE A 167 -3.46 -15.17 -16.94
N ARG A 168 -3.49 -16.37 -17.47
CA ARG A 168 -4.63 -17.28 -17.36
C ARG A 168 -4.42 -18.33 -16.28
N ARG A 169 -5.44 -18.52 -15.46
CA ARG A 169 -5.44 -19.51 -14.39
C ARG A 169 -5.11 -20.91 -14.91
N GLU A 170 -5.66 -21.28 -16.05
CA GLU A 170 -5.50 -22.59 -16.69
C GLU A 170 -4.04 -22.86 -17.07
N GLU A 171 -3.35 -21.84 -17.60
CA GLU A 171 -1.94 -21.91 -17.97
C GLU A 171 -1.04 -22.09 -16.75
N ILE A 172 -1.31 -21.30 -15.69
CA ILE A 172 -0.58 -21.42 -14.41
C ILE A 172 -0.84 -22.80 -13.80
N ALA A 173 -2.09 -23.24 -13.70
CA ALA A 173 -2.43 -24.54 -13.14
C ALA A 173 -1.69 -25.67 -13.88
N ALA A 174 -1.73 -25.68 -15.21
CA ALA A 174 -1.06 -26.69 -16.03
C ALA A 174 0.46 -26.68 -15.82
N ARG A 175 1.09 -25.50 -15.77
CA ARG A 175 2.54 -25.34 -15.55
C ARG A 175 3.03 -25.97 -14.24
N TYR A 176 2.21 -25.89 -13.19
CA TYR A 176 2.51 -26.45 -11.87
C TYR A 176 1.85 -27.82 -11.62
N GLY A 177 1.38 -28.50 -12.68
CA GLY A 177 0.84 -29.86 -12.58
C GLY A 177 -0.53 -29.98 -11.90
N TRP A 178 -1.29 -28.88 -11.84
CA TRP A 178 -2.61 -28.87 -11.22
C TRP A 178 -3.73 -29.06 -12.25
N ASN A 179 -4.74 -29.83 -11.87
CA ASN A 179 -6.03 -29.75 -12.56
C ASN A 179 -6.70 -28.40 -12.24
N PRO A 180 -7.24 -27.65 -13.25
CA PRO A 180 -7.78 -26.30 -13.04
C PRO A 180 -8.87 -26.20 -11.96
N SER A 181 -9.74 -27.20 -11.84
CA SER A 181 -10.80 -27.22 -10.83
C SER A 181 -10.26 -27.44 -9.42
N SER A 182 -9.30 -28.34 -9.27
CA SER A 182 -8.61 -28.61 -7.99
C SER A 182 -7.76 -27.43 -7.56
N PHE A 183 -7.05 -26.81 -8.51
CA PHE A 183 -6.30 -25.57 -8.30
C PHE A 183 -7.19 -24.46 -7.72
N SER A 184 -8.34 -24.18 -8.35
CA SER A 184 -9.25 -23.10 -7.92
C SER A 184 -9.75 -23.30 -6.49
N ARG A 185 -10.13 -24.51 -6.13
CA ARG A 185 -10.60 -24.83 -4.78
C ARG A 185 -9.48 -24.73 -3.74
N ALA A 186 -8.31 -25.28 -4.04
CA ALA A 186 -7.16 -25.26 -3.16
C ALA A 186 -6.62 -23.83 -2.98
N PHE A 187 -6.52 -23.05 -4.07
CA PHE A 187 -6.10 -21.64 -4.01
C PHE A 187 -7.05 -20.80 -3.14
N ARG A 188 -8.39 -20.94 -3.34
CA ARG A 188 -9.36 -20.25 -2.50
C ARG A 188 -9.26 -20.63 -1.03
N ARG A 189 -9.00 -21.89 -0.71
CA ARG A 189 -8.77 -22.35 0.67
C ARG A 189 -7.51 -21.74 1.26
N ALA A 190 -6.43 -21.62 0.47
CA ALA A 190 -5.15 -21.10 0.90
C ALA A 190 -5.18 -19.57 1.14
N PHE A 191 -5.80 -18.81 0.24
CA PHE A 191 -5.73 -17.34 0.22
C PHE A 191 -7.06 -16.64 0.54
N GLY A 192 -8.13 -17.36 0.86
CA GLY A 192 -9.45 -16.80 1.14
C GLY A 192 -10.17 -16.21 -0.08
N CYS A 193 -9.51 -16.10 -1.23
CA CYS A 193 -10.07 -15.50 -2.46
C CYS A 193 -9.71 -16.32 -3.70
N GLY A 194 -10.44 -16.10 -4.82
CA GLY A 194 -10.13 -16.75 -6.08
C GLY A 194 -8.84 -16.21 -6.73
N PHE A 195 -8.20 -17.04 -7.58
CA PHE A 195 -6.97 -16.69 -8.31
C PHE A 195 -7.12 -15.35 -9.09
N LYS A 196 -8.22 -15.17 -9.81
CA LYS A 196 -8.48 -13.94 -10.56
C LYS A 196 -8.58 -12.71 -9.65
N GLN A 197 -9.26 -12.83 -8.53
CA GLN A 197 -9.38 -11.75 -7.54
C GLN A 197 -8.02 -11.41 -6.92
N TYR A 198 -7.19 -12.41 -6.64
CA TYR A 198 -5.83 -12.23 -6.18
C TYR A 198 -4.96 -11.49 -7.20
N GLN A 199 -5.01 -11.91 -8.48
CA GLN A 199 -4.33 -11.24 -9.59
C GLN A 199 -4.77 -9.78 -9.75
N GLU A 200 -6.08 -9.51 -9.73
CA GLU A 200 -6.64 -8.15 -9.84
C GLU A 200 -6.17 -7.24 -8.70
N ARG A 201 -6.07 -7.77 -7.47
CA ARG A 201 -5.51 -7.03 -6.35
C ARG A 201 -4.05 -6.64 -6.58
N LEU A 202 -3.20 -7.58 -6.99
CA LEU A 202 -1.80 -7.30 -7.29
C LEU A 202 -1.64 -6.27 -8.43
N LEU A 203 -2.43 -6.39 -9.51
CA LEU A 203 -2.43 -5.44 -10.62
C LEU A 203 -2.84 -4.04 -10.14
N THR A 204 -3.90 -3.95 -9.35
CA THR A 204 -4.37 -2.67 -8.81
C THR A 204 -3.30 -2.00 -7.96
N GLU A 205 -2.64 -2.74 -7.05
CA GLU A 205 -1.54 -2.25 -6.22
C GLU A 205 -0.38 -1.71 -7.07
N ARG A 206 0.04 -2.47 -8.09
CA ARG A 206 1.15 -2.07 -8.96
C ARG A 206 0.83 -0.88 -9.85
N ILE A 207 -0.37 -0.85 -10.42
CA ILE A 207 -0.82 0.29 -11.24
C ILE A 207 -0.93 1.55 -10.37
N ALA A 208 -1.49 1.44 -9.16
CA ALA A 208 -1.56 2.55 -8.22
C ALA A 208 -0.17 3.11 -7.90
N GLU A 209 0.82 2.24 -7.64
CA GLU A 209 2.20 2.68 -7.43
C GLU A 209 2.81 3.38 -8.64
N GLU A 210 2.66 2.81 -9.84
CA GLU A 210 3.17 3.46 -11.07
C GLU A 210 2.56 4.85 -11.25
N LEU A 211 1.28 5.02 -10.93
CA LEU A 211 0.61 6.32 -10.97
C LEU A 211 1.21 7.32 -9.97
N LEU A 212 1.73 6.87 -8.83
CA LEU A 212 2.28 7.71 -7.77
C LEU A 212 3.76 8.06 -7.96
N VAL A 213 4.55 7.12 -8.49
CA VAL A 213 6.02 7.24 -8.51
C VAL A 213 6.60 7.53 -9.89
N SER A 214 5.78 7.49 -10.95
CA SER A 214 6.23 7.70 -12.31
C SER A 214 5.35 8.67 -13.09
N ASN A 215 5.95 9.33 -14.09
CA ASN A 215 5.26 10.18 -15.06
C ASN A 215 4.81 9.40 -16.31
N LYS A 216 4.75 8.06 -16.24
CA LYS A 216 4.32 7.22 -17.36
C LYS A 216 2.89 7.57 -17.78
N THR A 217 2.64 7.52 -19.08
CA THR A 217 1.28 7.63 -19.61
C THR A 217 0.45 6.40 -19.26
N LEU A 218 -0.87 6.53 -19.25
CA LEU A 218 -1.75 5.37 -19.03
C LEU A 218 -1.56 4.29 -20.09
N GLN A 219 -1.25 4.69 -21.33
CA GLN A 219 -0.94 3.76 -22.41
C GLN A 219 0.31 2.94 -22.10
N THR A 220 1.40 3.59 -21.65
CA THR A 220 2.65 2.90 -21.27
C THR A 220 2.44 1.94 -20.08
N ILE A 221 1.60 2.34 -19.11
CA ILE A 221 1.26 1.47 -17.97
C ILE A 221 0.42 0.29 -18.45
N ALA A 222 -0.57 0.52 -19.34
CA ALA A 222 -1.41 -0.53 -19.90
C ALA A 222 -0.58 -1.61 -20.62
N GLU A 223 0.32 -1.19 -21.50
CA GLU A 223 1.25 -2.07 -22.21
C GLU A 223 2.13 -2.87 -21.24
N GLY A 224 2.67 -2.21 -20.22
CA GLY A 224 3.55 -2.84 -19.21
C GLY A 224 2.86 -3.94 -18.39
N TYR A 225 1.55 -3.86 -18.20
CA TYR A 225 0.76 -4.85 -17.45
C TYR A 225 -0.15 -5.72 -18.33
N GLY A 226 0.05 -5.71 -19.65
CA GLY A 226 -0.66 -6.60 -20.57
C GLY A 226 -2.16 -6.28 -20.73
N PHE A 227 -2.55 -5.02 -20.57
CA PHE A 227 -3.86 -4.53 -20.96
C PHE A 227 -3.86 -4.18 -22.45
N CYS A 228 -4.99 -4.35 -23.12
CA CYS A 228 -5.10 -4.05 -24.55
C CYS A 228 -4.91 -2.56 -24.86
N ASP A 229 -5.36 -1.66 -23.99
CA ASP A 229 -5.23 -0.22 -24.13
C ASP A 229 -5.44 0.53 -22.81
N ALA A 230 -5.21 1.85 -22.83
CA ALA A 230 -5.39 2.74 -21.70
C ALA A 230 -6.85 2.85 -21.23
N TYR A 231 -7.81 2.69 -22.12
CA TYR A 231 -9.24 2.76 -21.79
C TYR A 231 -9.64 1.54 -20.94
N TYR A 232 -9.22 0.35 -21.35
CA TYR A 232 -9.47 -0.87 -20.61
C TYR A 232 -8.78 -0.87 -19.23
N LEU A 233 -7.52 -0.39 -19.16
CA LEU A 233 -6.84 -0.17 -17.87
C LEU A 233 -7.60 0.81 -16.99
N SER A 234 -8.08 1.93 -17.53
CA SER A 234 -8.84 2.93 -16.77
C SER A 234 -10.15 2.38 -16.23
N ALA A 235 -10.87 1.60 -17.02
CA ALA A 235 -12.10 0.93 -16.59
C ALA A 235 -11.83 -0.11 -15.48
N PHE A 236 -10.77 -0.91 -15.65
CA PHE A 236 -10.30 -1.86 -14.65
C PHE A 236 -9.98 -1.15 -13.32
N PHE A 237 -9.12 -0.12 -13.37
CA PHE A 237 -8.69 0.63 -12.19
C PHE A 237 -9.88 1.30 -11.49
N LYS A 238 -10.78 1.93 -12.24
CA LYS A 238 -12.00 2.53 -11.68
C LYS A 238 -12.90 1.49 -11.01
N ARG A 239 -13.05 0.31 -11.59
CA ARG A 239 -13.83 -0.79 -11.00
C ARG A 239 -13.22 -1.29 -9.68
N THR A 240 -11.90 -1.37 -9.60
CA THR A 240 -11.19 -1.93 -8.42
C THR A 240 -10.94 -0.89 -7.33
N MET A 241 -10.75 0.39 -7.69
CA MET A 241 -10.42 1.49 -6.79
C MET A 241 -11.58 2.45 -6.51
N GLY A 242 -12.69 2.33 -7.23
CA GLY A 242 -13.80 3.29 -7.13
C GLY A 242 -13.52 4.66 -7.79
N THR A 243 -12.27 4.95 -8.17
CA THR A 243 -11.85 6.24 -8.75
C THR A 243 -11.03 6.04 -10.03
N SER A 244 -11.00 7.04 -10.93
CA SER A 244 -10.20 6.93 -12.16
C SER A 244 -8.71 7.13 -11.89
N PRO A 245 -7.80 6.57 -12.74
CA PRO A 245 -6.36 6.77 -12.61
C PRO A 245 -5.95 8.26 -12.57
N ALA A 246 -6.60 9.12 -13.36
CA ALA A 246 -6.32 10.55 -13.39
C ALA A 246 -6.71 11.24 -12.07
N ILE A 247 -7.88 10.92 -11.52
CA ILE A 247 -8.33 11.44 -10.22
C ILE A 247 -7.41 10.90 -9.12
N TYR A 248 -7.07 9.61 -9.13
CA TYR A 248 -6.16 9.00 -8.15
C TYR A 248 -4.81 9.70 -8.15
N ARG A 249 -4.19 9.91 -9.33
CA ARG A 249 -2.91 10.65 -9.45
C ARG A 249 -3.04 12.06 -8.86
N LYS A 250 -4.08 12.81 -9.24
CA LYS A 250 -4.31 14.19 -8.76
C LYS A 250 -4.52 14.25 -7.24
N GLN A 251 -5.26 13.32 -6.66
CA GLN A 251 -5.48 13.26 -5.20
C GLN A 251 -4.18 13.01 -4.43
N HIS A 252 -3.19 12.40 -5.07
CA HIS A 252 -1.91 12.04 -4.46
C HIS A 252 -0.72 12.88 -4.97
N GLU A 253 -0.93 13.82 -5.88
CA GLU A 253 0.00 14.91 -6.24
C GLU A 253 0.04 15.90 -5.06
N ARG A 254 0.82 15.54 -4.02
CA ARG A 254 0.95 16.31 -2.77
C ARG A 254 2.38 16.74 -2.58
#